data_290bd8b7634aee92817b10362da062e0
#
_entry.id   290bd8b7634aee92817b10362da062e0
#
_cell.length_a   1.000
_cell.length_b   1.000
_cell.length_c   1.000
_cell.angle_alpha   90.00
_cell.angle_beta   90.00
_cell.angle_gamma   90.00
#
_symmetry.space_group_name_H-M   'P 1'
#
loop_
_entity.id
_entity.type
_entity.pdbx_description
1 polymer ?
#
loop_
_entity_poly.entity_id
_entity_poly.type
_entity_poly.pdbx_seq_one_letter_code
_entity_poly.pdbx_strand_id
1 'polypeptide(L)'
;MSASLVGSEMCIRDRFNTYLDNFHSIISYAAQIYGFYHEIDRLVKHLGTFNDQIQHQTGNALAVALSSNRNKIYRELIMNSVDIVNDIRQLCLSDTKMTEKERLEVLFSIRPKLKLMNQKLKRLTRAIKYTSLSDIWAEIDYNGRSEVDKPNIVQKCKERWKRNAKPK
;
A
#
# COMPACT_ATOMS: atom_id res chain seq x y z
N MET A 1 33.98 -53.10 16.06
CA MET A 1 33.04 -52.87 14.92
C MET A 1 31.99 -51.79 15.28
N SER A 2 32.36 -50.64 15.80
CA SER A 2 31.41 -49.57 16.24
C SER A 2 31.44 -48.29 15.38
N ALA A 3 32.33 -48.18 14.41
CA ALA A 3 32.49 -46.95 13.62
C ALA A 3 31.48 -46.81 12.47
N SER A 4 30.85 -47.91 12.00
CA SER A 4 29.94 -47.90 10.86
C SER A 4 28.54 -47.43 11.21
N LEU A 5 28.08 -47.57 12.44
CA LEU A 5 26.74 -47.18 12.88
C LEU A 5 26.62 -45.63 13.05
N VAL A 6 27.68 -45.00 13.58
CA VAL A 6 27.73 -43.54 13.81
C VAL A 6 27.66 -42.77 12.48
N GLY A 7 28.30 -43.27 11.40
CA GLY A 7 28.26 -42.61 10.08
C GLY A 7 26.88 -42.69 9.40
N SER A 8 26.14 -43.79 9.62
CA SER A 8 24.79 -43.93 9.03
C SER A 8 23.74 -43.09 9.75
N GLU A 9 23.82 -42.99 11.07
CA GLU A 9 22.92 -42.12 11.87
C GLU A 9 23.13 -40.64 11.55
N MET A 10 24.37 -40.19 11.38
CA MET A 10 24.70 -38.82 10.99
C MET A 10 24.13 -38.50 9.59
N CYS A 11 24.27 -39.41 8.65
CA CYS A 11 23.75 -39.24 7.28
C CYS A 11 22.21 -39.21 7.23
N ILE A 12 21.53 -40.00 8.07
CA ILE A 12 20.05 -39.99 8.17
C ILE A 12 19.59 -38.68 8.81
N ARG A 13 20.25 -38.20 9.84
CA ARG A 13 19.91 -36.93 10.51
C ARG A 13 20.11 -35.74 9.57
N ASP A 14 21.17 -35.70 8.78
CA ASP A 14 21.43 -34.64 7.83
C ASP A 14 20.39 -34.64 6.70
N ARG A 15 19.99 -35.80 6.19
CA ARG A 15 18.91 -35.92 5.20
C ARG A 15 17.56 -35.45 5.76
N PHE A 16 17.28 -35.78 7.01
CA PHE A 16 16.05 -35.36 7.68
C PHE A 16 16.02 -33.84 7.92
N ASN A 17 17.13 -33.26 8.34
CA ASN A 17 17.25 -31.81 8.49
C ASN A 17 17.09 -31.11 7.13
N THR A 18 17.74 -31.58 6.07
CA THR A 18 17.57 -31.05 4.72
C THR A 18 16.11 -31.13 4.25
N TYR A 19 15.41 -32.21 4.58
CA TYR A 19 13.98 -32.36 4.26
C TYR A 19 13.12 -31.36 5.05
N LEU A 20 13.38 -31.15 6.32
CA LEU A 20 12.69 -30.17 7.16
C LEU A 20 12.91 -28.73 6.67
N ASP A 21 14.14 -28.40 6.25
CA ASP A 21 14.46 -27.08 5.70
C ASP A 21 13.72 -26.82 4.38
N ASN A 22 13.69 -27.83 3.49
CA ASN A 22 12.94 -27.76 2.25
C ASN A 22 11.42 -27.61 2.51
N PHE A 23 10.89 -28.36 3.46
CA PHE A 23 9.47 -28.27 3.84
C PHE A 23 9.13 -26.91 4.43
N HIS A 24 9.99 -26.38 5.28
CA HIS A 24 9.84 -25.02 5.83
C HIS A 24 9.87 -23.96 4.74
N SER A 25 10.76 -24.10 3.77
CA SER A 25 10.84 -23.22 2.59
C SER A 25 9.53 -23.25 1.79
N ILE A 26 8.99 -24.45 1.49
CA ILE A 26 7.71 -24.61 0.76
C ILE A 26 6.55 -23.94 1.50
N ILE A 27 6.45 -24.11 2.81
CA ILE A 27 5.41 -23.45 3.63
C ILE A 27 5.59 -21.93 3.59
N SER A 28 6.82 -21.44 3.69
CA SER A 28 7.13 -20.01 3.60
C SER A 28 6.71 -19.42 2.25
N TYR A 29 7.00 -20.10 1.13
CA TYR A 29 6.56 -19.69 -0.20
C TYR A 29 5.05 -19.69 -0.35
N ALA A 30 4.38 -20.73 0.12
CA ALA A 30 2.91 -20.82 0.09
C ALA A 30 2.27 -19.66 0.89
N ALA A 31 2.79 -19.35 2.06
CA ALA A 31 2.33 -18.23 2.89
C ALA A 31 2.56 -16.87 2.21
N GLN A 32 3.65 -16.71 1.48
CA GLN A 32 3.94 -15.48 0.73
C GLN A 32 3.01 -15.31 -0.47
N ILE A 33 2.75 -16.39 -1.24
CA ILE A 33 1.80 -16.38 -2.37
C ILE A 33 0.39 -16.07 -1.86
N TYR A 34 -0.04 -16.69 -0.76
CA TYR A 34 -1.32 -16.40 -0.13
C TYR A 34 -1.42 -14.94 0.31
N GLY A 35 -0.36 -14.43 0.94
CA GLY A 35 -0.29 -13.03 1.33
C GLY A 35 -0.35 -12.05 0.15
N PHE A 36 0.26 -12.39 -0.98
CA PHE A 36 0.16 -11.62 -2.22
C PHE A 36 -1.28 -11.57 -2.74
N TYR A 37 -1.95 -12.72 -2.84
CA TYR A 37 -3.35 -12.80 -3.24
C TYR A 37 -4.27 -11.98 -2.35
N HIS A 38 -4.04 -12.04 -1.04
CA HIS A 38 -4.82 -11.28 -0.07
C HIS A 38 -4.64 -9.75 -0.22
N GLU A 39 -3.43 -9.28 -0.55
CA GLU A 39 -3.22 -7.84 -0.80
C GLU A 39 -3.89 -7.38 -2.11
N ILE A 40 -3.95 -8.22 -3.14
CA ILE A 40 -4.71 -7.92 -4.37
C ILE A 40 -6.21 -7.83 -4.07
N ASP A 41 -6.79 -8.79 -3.35
CA ASP A 41 -8.20 -8.77 -2.97
C ASP A 41 -8.55 -7.50 -2.18
N ARG A 42 -7.69 -7.12 -1.23
CA ARG A 42 -7.82 -5.84 -0.51
C ARG A 42 -7.75 -4.65 -1.43
N LEU A 43 -6.84 -4.65 -2.40
CA LEU A 43 -6.70 -3.55 -3.35
C LEU A 43 -7.97 -3.36 -4.17
N VAL A 44 -8.54 -4.45 -4.69
CA VAL A 44 -9.80 -4.41 -5.46
C VAL A 44 -10.93 -3.83 -4.61
N LYS A 45 -11.08 -4.28 -3.37
CA LYS A 45 -12.08 -3.75 -2.43
C LYS A 45 -11.89 -2.26 -2.13
N HIS A 46 -10.64 -1.84 -1.91
CA HIS A 46 -10.33 -0.43 -1.66
C HIS A 46 -10.56 0.44 -2.90
N LEU A 47 -10.29 -0.07 -4.10
CA LEU A 47 -10.60 0.64 -5.36
C LEU A 47 -12.09 0.83 -5.54
N GLY A 48 -12.92 -0.18 -5.24
CA GLY A 48 -14.38 -0.05 -5.22
C GLY A 48 -14.83 1.06 -4.28
N THR A 49 -14.39 1.01 -3.01
CA THR A 49 -14.72 2.05 -2.01
C THR A 49 -14.24 3.44 -2.43
N PHE A 50 -13.07 3.55 -3.05
CA PHE A 50 -12.53 4.80 -3.55
C PHE A 50 -13.38 5.36 -4.70
N ASN A 51 -13.77 4.53 -5.65
CA ASN A 51 -14.65 4.92 -6.74
C ASN A 51 -16.01 5.42 -6.23
N ASP A 52 -16.60 4.71 -5.28
CA ASP A 52 -17.86 5.11 -4.63
C ASP A 52 -17.74 6.48 -3.94
N GLN A 53 -16.63 6.73 -3.25
CA GLN A 53 -16.39 8.04 -2.62
C GLN A 53 -16.22 9.16 -3.64
N ILE A 54 -15.54 8.92 -4.76
CA ILE A 54 -15.43 9.91 -5.84
C ILE A 54 -16.79 10.22 -6.43
N GLN A 55 -17.62 9.23 -6.70
CA GLN A 55 -18.95 9.42 -7.27
C GLN A 55 -19.87 10.20 -6.34
N HIS A 56 -19.86 9.88 -5.05
CA HIS A 56 -20.72 10.55 -4.06
C HIS A 56 -20.20 11.91 -3.59
N GLN A 57 -18.91 12.17 -3.70
CA GLN A 57 -18.25 13.37 -3.17
C GLN A 57 -17.26 13.98 -4.18
N THR A 58 -17.71 14.20 -5.40
CA THR A 58 -16.87 14.72 -6.50
C THR A 58 -16.21 16.06 -6.15
N GLY A 59 -16.92 16.95 -5.46
CA GLY A 59 -16.37 18.24 -5.01
C GLY A 59 -15.21 18.08 -4.01
N ASN A 60 -15.32 17.12 -3.11
CA ASN A 60 -14.25 16.83 -2.15
C ASN A 60 -13.05 16.17 -2.82
N ALA A 61 -13.28 15.28 -3.82
CA ALA A 61 -12.22 14.68 -4.62
C ALA A 61 -11.41 15.76 -5.36
N LEU A 62 -12.10 16.73 -5.97
CA LEU A 62 -11.48 17.88 -6.60
C LEU A 62 -10.70 18.73 -5.58
N ALA A 63 -11.27 18.97 -4.42
CA ALA A 63 -10.63 19.71 -3.34
C ALA A 63 -9.30 19.07 -2.91
N VAL A 64 -9.28 17.75 -2.74
CA VAL A 64 -8.04 17.01 -2.42
C VAL A 64 -7.02 17.07 -3.54
N ALA A 65 -7.46 17.03 -4.80
CA ALA A 65 -6.58 17.13 -5.97
C ALA A 65 -5.92 18.53 -6.09
N LEU A 66 -6.64 19.58 -5.71
CA LEU A 66 -6.17 20.98 -5.73
C LEU A 66 -5.33 21.35 -4.50
N SER A 67 -5.42 20.60 -3.41
CA SER A 67 -4.62 20.86 -2.21
C SER A 67 -3.13 20.59 -2.46
N SER A 68 -2.28 21.58 -2.19
CA SER A 68 -0.82 21.46 -2.35
C SER A 68 -0.22 20.35 -1.48
N ASN A 69 -0.75 20.15 -0.27
CA ASN A 69 -0.27 19.15 0.68
C ASN A 69 -0.77 17.73 0.38
N ARG A 70 -1.99 17.59 -0.19
CA ARG A 70 -2.65 16.30 -0.40
C ARG A 70 -2.46 15.75 -1.81
N ASN A 71 -2.18 16.60 -2.78
CA ASN A 71 -1.88 16.23 -4.18
C ASN A 71 -0.69 15.24 -4.25
N LYS A 72 0.28 15.36 -3.33
CA LYS A 72 1.40 14.44 -3.23
C LYS A 72 0.96 12.98 -3.10
N ILE A 73 -0.15 12.71 -2.40
CA ILE A 73 -0.67 11.33 -2.23
C ILE A 73 -1.13 10.76 -3.58
N TYR A 74 -1.80 11.57 -4.42
CA TYR A 74 -2.19 11.16 -5.79
C TYR A 74 -0.96 10.82 -6.63
N ARG A 75 0.02 11.72 -6.63
CA ARG A 75 1.26 11.54 -7.39
C ARG A 75 2.00 10.27 -6.99
N GLU A 76 2.14 10.04 -5.70
CA GLU A 76 2.79 8.83 -5.18
C GLU A 76 2.00 7.56 -5.48
N LEU A 77 0.66 7.62 -5.49
CA LEU A 77 -0.19 6.50 -5.86
C LEU A 77 0.00 6.12 -7.32
N ILE A 78 0.02 7.11 -8.22
CA ILE A 78 0.26 6.92 -9.66
C ILE A 78 1.65 6.31 -9.89
N MET A 79 2.70 6.88 -9.29
CA MET A 79 4.06 6.36 -9.46
C MET A 79 4.19 4.91 -8.99
N ASN A 80 3.65 4.59 -7.82
CA ASN A 80 3.68 3.21 -7.32
C ASN A 80 2.87 2.24 -8.20
N SER A 81 1.77 2.69 -8.80
CA SER A 81 0.99 1.84 -9.71
C SER A 81 1.76 1.53 -10.99
N VAL A 82 2.50 2.51 -11.53
CA VAL A 82 3.37 2.31 -12.70
C VAL A 82 4.49 1.32 -12.39
N ASP A 83 5.14 1.45 -11.22
CA ASP A 83 6.20 0.53 -10.80
C ASP A 83 5.68 -0.92 -10.71
N ILE A 84 4.50 -1.12 -10.12
CA ILE A 84 3.87 -2.44 -10.02
C ILE A 84 3.53 -3.00 -11.40
N VAL A 85 2.98 -2.18 -12.29
CA VAL A 85 2.66 -2.60 -13.67
C VAL A 85 3.93 -2.98 -14.42
N ASN A 86 5.01 -2.24 -14.27
CA ASN A 86 6.29 -2.56 -14.90
C ASN A 86 6.88 -3.87 -14.36
N ASP A 87 6.82 -4.11 -13.05
CA ASP A 87 7.25 -5.38 -12.45
C ASP A 87 6.43 -6.57 -12.98
N ILE A 88 5.09 -6.42 -13.07
CA ILE A 88 4.21 -7.45 -13.63
C ILE A 88 4.51 -7.67 -15.12
N ARG A 89 4.72 -6.58 -15.87
CA ARG A 89 5.10 -6.66 -17.29
C ARG A 89 6.42 -7.41 -17.46
N GLN A 90 7.40 -7.14 -16.63
CA GLN A 90 8.67 -7.85 -16.64
C GLN A 90 8.48 -9.35 -16.39
N LEU A 91 7.61 -9.75 -15.45
CA LEU A 91 7.26 -11.15 -15.20
C LEU A 91 6.59 -11.83 -16.40
N CYS A 92 5.68 -11.11 -17.09
CA CYS A 92 4.89 -11.67 -18.18
C CYS A 92 5.62 -11.67 -19.52
N LEU A 93 6.49 -10.68 -19.77
CA LEU A 93 7.14 -10.49 -21.07
C LEU A 93 8.58 -11.00 -21.10
N SER A 94 9.18 -11.37 -19.97
CA SER A 94 10.50 -12.01 -19.95
C SER A 94 10.39 -13.46 -20.42
N ASP A 95 10.22 -13.59 -21.71
CA ASP A 95 9.77 -14.82 -22.39
C ASP A 95 10.84 -15.92 -22.46
N THR A 96 12.04 -15.75 -21.93
CA THR A 96 13.05 -16.70 -22.37
C THR A 96 14.12 -17.13 -21.37
N LYS A 97 14.34 -16.50 -20.25
CA LYS A 97 15.50 -16.86 -19.40
C LYS A 97 15.33 -16.70 -17.88
N MET A 98 14.15 -16.35 -17.39
CA MET A 98 13.96 -16.31 -15.93
C MET A 98 13.70 -17.70 -15.38
N THR A 99 14.48 -18.10 -14.39
CA THR A 99 14.22 -19.29 -13.59
C THR A 99 12.96 -19.09 -12.75
N GLU A 100 12.31 -20.18 -12.35
CA GLU A 100 11.13 -20.10 -11.45
C GLU A 100 11.45 -19.38 -10.13
N LYS A 101 12.68 -19.51 -9.63
CA LYS A 101 13.16 -18.81 -8.46
C LYS A 101 13.17 -17.29 -8.66
N GLU A 102 13.70 -16.81 -9.77
CA GLU A 102 13.74 -15.38 -10.09
C GLU A 102 12.32 -14.80 -10.25
N ARG A 103 11.40 -15.55 -10.87
CA ARG A 103 9.98 -15.16 -10.98
C ARG A 103 9.33 -15.00 -9.61
N LEU A 104 9.60 -15.93 -8.69
CA LEU A 104 9.11 -15.85 -7.32
C LEU A 104 9.72 -14.65 -6.56
N GLU A 105 11.00 -14.36 -6.74
CA GLU A 105 11.67 -13.21 -6.12
C GLU A 105 11.03 -11.88 -6.57
N VAL A 106 10.73 -11.74 -7.87
CA VAL A 106 10.02 -10.55 -8.38
C VAL A 106 8.60 -10.49 -7.81
N LEU A 107 7.88 -11.60 -7.76
CA LEU A 107 6.54 -11.66 -7.18
C LEU A 107 6.55 -11.25 -5.69
N PHE A 108 7.57 -11.65 -4.95
CA PHE A 108 7.74 -11.27 -3.56
C PHE A 108 8.12 -9.79 -3.39
N SER A 109 8.84 -9.21 -4.35
CA SER A 109 9.15 -7.77 -4.35
C SER A 109 7.91 -6.89 -4.57
N ILE A 110 6.91 -7.40 -5.29
CA ILE A 110 5.65 -6.67 -5.56
C ILE A 110 4.76 -6.58 -4.32
N ARG A 111 4.77 -7.59 -3.45
CA ARG A 111 3.90 -7.64 -2.26
C ARG A 111 4.02 -6.42 -1.33
N PRO A 112 5.21 -5.95 -0.91
CA PRO A 112 5.34 -4.74 -0.12
C PRO A 112 4.87 -3.48 -0.86
N LYS A 113 5.05 -3.41 -2.19
CA LYS A 113 4.56 -2.32 -3.03
C LYS A 113 3.02 -2.29 -3.04
N LEU A 114 2.35 -3.44 -3.16
CA LEU A 114 0.89 -3.56 -3.07
C LEU A 114 0.38 -3.13 -1.70
N LYS A 115 1.03 -3.55 -0.62
CA LYS A 115 0.66 -3.14 0.74
C LYS A 115 0.77 -1.62 0.92
N LEU A 116 1.83 -1.01 0.42
CA LEU A 116 2.01 0.43 0.45
C LEU A 116 0.94 1.16 -0.36
N MET A 117 0.62 0.65 -1.56
CA MET A 117 -0.43 1.19 -2.42
C MET A 117 -1.80 1.12 -1.73
N ASN A 118 -2.14 0.00 -1.10
CA ASN A 118 -3.36 -0.16 -0.30
C ASN A 118 -3.45 0.88 0.84
N GLN A 119 -2.36 1.13 1.54
CA GLN A 119 -2.32 2.13 2.60
C GLN A 119 -2.53 3.56 2.05
N LYS A 120 -1.88 3.90 0.94
CA LYS A 120 -2.03 5.20 0.29
C LYS A 120 -3.44 5.40 -0.26
N LEU A 121 -4.01 4.39 -0.90
CA LEU A 121 -5.39 4.43 -1.40
C LEU A 121 -6.39 4.65 -0.25
N LYS A 122 -6.22 3.95 0.85
CA LYS A 122 -7.04 4.13 2.05
C LYS A 122 -6.92 5.54 2.66
N ARG A 123 -5.71 6.12 2.66
CA ARG A 123 -5.49 7.51 3.11
C ARG A 123 -6.18 8.50 2.18
N LEU A 124 -6.09 8.28 0.87
CA LEU A 124 -6.74 9.13 -0.14
C LEU A 124 -8.26 9.07 -0.02
N THR A 125 -8.85 7.88 0.10
CA THR A 125 -10.29 7.69 0.32
C THR A 125 -10.77 8.44 1.57
N ARG A 126 -10.01 8.37 2.66
CA ARG A 126 -10.30 9.13 3.88
C ARG A 126 -10.17 10.64 3.66
N ALA A 127 -9.14 11.08 2.94
CA ALA A 127 -8.97 12.50 2.64
C ALA A 127 -10.18 13.04 1.85
N ILE A 128 -10.68 12.32 0.84
CA ILE A 128 -11.88 12.71 0.08
C ILE A 128 -13.10 12.77 1.01
N LYS A 129 -13.28 11.78 1.88
CA LYS A 129 -14.41 11.73 2.80
C LYS A 129 -14.47 12.93 3.76
N TYR A 130 -13.33 13.44 4.22
CA TYR A 130 -13.26 14.44 5.29
C TYR A 130 -12.76 15.81 4.84
N THR A 131 -12.45 16.01 3.56
CA THR A 131 -12.00 17.31 3.03
C THR A 131 -13.14 17.98 2.29
N SER A 132 -13.38 19.25 2.57
CA SER A 132 -14.35 20.07 1.84
C SER A 132 -13.64 21.15 1.02
N LEU A 133 -14.32 21.68 0.00
CA LEU A 133 -13.82 22.84 -0.74
C LEU A 133 -13.55 24.05 0.16
N SER A 134 -14.34 24.21 1.21
CA SER A 134 -14.13 25.29 2.18
C SER A 134 -12.81 25.15 2.97
N ASP A 135 -12.31 23.92 3.15
CA ASP A 135 -11.01 23.70 3.80
C ASP A 135 -9.86 24.08 2.88
N ILE A 136 -10.02 23.86 1.57
CA ILE A 136 -9.03 24.29 0.57
C ILE A 136 -8.98 25.81 0.43
N TRP A 137 -10.13 26.46 0.41
CA TRP A 137 -10.18 27.92 0.45
C TRP A 137 -9.51 28.49 1.69
N ALA A 138 -9.72 27.87 2.85
CA ALA A 138 -9.04 28.27 4.09
C ALA A 138 -7.51 28.04 4.01
N GLU A 139 -7.05 26.97 3.34
CA GLU A 139 -5.63 26.69 3.12
C GLU A 139 -4.99 27.75 2.19
N ILE A 140 -5.67 28.08 1.09
CA ILE A 140 -5.22 29.11 0.15
C ILE A 140 -5.15 30.48 0.83
N ASP A 141 -6.22 30.83 1.55
CA ASP A 141 -6.33 32.10 2.29
C ASP A 141 -5.23 32.20 3.37
N TYR A 142 -4.96 31.11 4.09
CA TYR A 142 -3.89 31.05 5.07
C TYR A 142 -2.51 31.31 4.45
N ASN A 143 -2.23 30.70 3.30
CA ASN A 143 -0.94 30.85 2.62
C ASN A 143 -0.76 32.22 1.95
N GLY A 144 -1.87 32.86 1.57
CA GLY A 144 -1.86 34.19 0.95
C GLY A 144 -1.87 35.36 1.93
N ARG A 145 -2.12 35.12 3.23
CA ARG A 145 -2.22 36.20 4.24
C ARG A 145 -0.94 36.40 5.02
N SER A 146 -0.85 37.62 5.62
CA SER A 146 0.24 37.96 6.53
C SER A 146 0.27 37.07 7.78
N GLU A 147 1.43 36.98 8.43
CA GLU A 147 1.63 36.21 9.68
C GLU A 147 0.61 36.59 10.78
N VAL A 148 0.18 37.87 10.83
CA VAL A 148 -0.77 38.37 11.84
C VAL A 148 -2.14 37.73 11.69
N ASP A 149 -2.60 37.41 10.47
CA ASP A 149 -3.93 36.86 10.21
C ASP A 149 -3.99 35.32 10.34
N LYS A 150 -2.84 34.65 10.25
CA LYS A 150 -2.76 33.19 10.31
C LYS A 150 -3.39 32.57 11.57
N PRO A 151 -3.15 33.10 12.79
CA PRO A 151 -3.78 32.57 14.00
C PRO A 151 -5.31 32.62 13.96
N ASN A 152 -5.90 33.69 13.44
CA ASN A 152 -7.36 33.87 13.32
C ASN A 152 -7.95 32.84 12.36
N ILE A 153 -7.29 32.54 11.24
CA ILE A 153 -7.70 31.53 10.29
C ILE A 153 -7.68 30.13 10.93
N VAL A 154 -6.58 29.80 11.63
CA VAL A 154 -6.45 28.56 12.36
C VAL A 154 -7.56 28.38 13.39
N GLN A 155 -7.89 29.43 14.15
CA GLN A 155 -8.97 29.39 15.14
C GLN A 155 -10.33 29.14 14.48
N LYS A 156 -10.66 29.85 13.39
CA LYS A 156 -11.89 29.65 12.62
C LYS A 156 -12.00 28.24 12.05
N CYS A 157 -10.90 27.67 11.54
CA CYS A 157 -10.85 26.28 11.05
C CYS A 157 -11.09 25.27 12.16
N LYS A 158 -10.50 25.46 13.35
CA LYS A 158 -10.73 24.62 14.53
C LYS A 158 -12.19 24.63 15.00
N GLU A 159 -12.81 25.80 15.03
CA GLU A 159 -14.22 25.95 15.43
C GLU A 159 -15.17 25.29 14.42
N ARG A 160 -14.89 25.42 13.11
CA ARG A 160 -15.63 24.73 12.06
C ARG A 160 -15.51 23.22 12.21
N TRP A 161 -14.32 22.74 12.45
CA TRP A 161 -14.05 21.33 12.66
C TRP A 161 -14.81 20.76 13.86
N LYS A 162 -14.80 21.48 14.99
CA LYS A 162 -15.55 21.10 16.19
C LYS A 162 -17.06 21.07 15.95
N ARG A 163 -17.61 21.99 15.15
CA ARG A 163 -19.02 21.99 14.78
C ARG A 163 -19.40 20.79 13.92
N ASN A 164 -18.56 20.47 12.93
CA ASN A 164 -18.81 19.35 12.01
C ASN A 164 -18.57 17.97 12.65
N ALA A 165 -17.79 17.92 13.72
CA ALA A 165 -17.50 16.68 14.45
C ALA A 165 -18.59 16.28 15.46
N LYS A 166 -19.56 17.17 15.76
CA LYS A 166 -20.69 16.81 16.63
C LYS A 166 -21.63 15.88 15.86
N PRO A 167 -21.93 14.68 16.37
CA PRO A 167 -22.94 13.82 15.77
C PRO A 167 -24.29 14.55 15.80
N LYS A 168 -25.00 14.46 14.67
CA LYS A 168 -26.40 14.90 14.59
C LYS A 168 -27.30 13.94 15.36
#